data_57c7a9dcfe1e0dd61889f18974d2f57e
#
_entry.id   57c7a9dcfe1e0dd61889f18974d2f57e
#
_cell.length_a   1.000
_cell.length_b   1.000
_cell.length_c   1.000
_cell.angle_alpha   90.00
_cell.angle_beta   90.00
_cell.angle_gamma   90.00
#
_symmetry.space_group_name_H-M   'P 1'
#
loop_
_entity.id
_entity.type
_entity.pdbx_description
1 polymer ?
#
loop_
_entity_poly.entity_id
_entity_poly.type
_entity_poly.pdbx_seq_one_letter_code
_entity_poly.pdbx_strand_id
1 'polypeptide(L)'
;CQVVKVESRNRRDISGSATPRLFSVLNKDKELLIVDFQNEAELESLRQMICDADIVIEGSRPRAFEALGIDRRSIRSQQTSTQHHNQLWLSLTAYGRFGAAAEWVGFGDDVAASAGVLDRSSDGGYGFVGDAIADPLAGLQAALTVKECLTQNLRGLLDFSLFRAARIALETVERLNDSPLAPLKKVRTRC
;
A
#
# COMPACT_ATOMS: atom_id res chain seq x y z
N CYS A 1 11.79 14.64 -3.45
CA CYS A 1 10.96 13.68 -4.18
C CYS A 1 9.62 14.34 -4.49
N GLN A 2 9.24 14.43 -5.77
CA GLN A 2 7.91 14.88 -6.18
C GLN A 2 6.95 13.67 -6.10
N VAL A 3 5.79 13.86 -5.50
CA VAL A 3 4.78 12.80 -5.38
C VAL A 3 3.47 13.29 -5.95
N VAL A 4 2.92 12.55 -6.90
CA VAL A 4 1.60 12.81 -7.49
C VAL A 4 0.62 11.74 -7.00
N LYS A 5 -0.44 12.18 -6.33
CA LYS A 5 -1.57 11.32 -5.95
C LYS A 5 -2.64 11.41 -7.03
N VAL A 6 -2.89 10.29 -7.71
CA VAL A 6 -3.93 10.22 -8.76
C VAL A 6 -5.24 9.73 -8.15
N GLU A 7 -6.32 10.44 -8.42
CA GLU A 7 -7.68 10.05 -8.04
C GLU A 7 -8.62 10.06 -9.24
N SER A 8 -9.58 9.13 -9.23
CA SER A 8 -10.67 9.13 -10.22
C SER A 8 -11.61 10.32 -10.02
N ARG A 9 -11.99 11.00 -11.10
CA ARG A 9 -13.01 12.06 -11.08
C ARG A 9 -14.34 11.56 -10.51
N ASN A 10 -14.72 10.34 -10.90
CA ASN A 10 -16.02 9.74 -10.54
C ASN A 10 -15.99 8.95 -9.23
N ARG A 11 -14.78 8.74 -8.66
CA ARG A 11 -14.61 7.94 -7.45
C ARG A 11 -13.46 8.50 -6.60
N ARG A 12 -13.76 9.63 -5.96
CA ARG A 12 -12.82 10.36 -5.09
C ARG A 12 -12.56 9.58 -3.79
N ASP A 13 -11.39 9.83 -3.22
CA ASP A 13 -11.04 9.33 -1.90
C ASP A 13 -12.00 9.94 -0.85
N ILE A 14 -12.79 9.08 -0.22
CA ILE A 14 -13.79 9.50 0.77
C ILE A 14 -13.15 10.12 2.02
N SER A 15 -11.91 9.80 2.32
CA SER A 15 -11.20 10.34 3.49
C SER A 15 -11.02 11.86 3.40
N GLY A 16 -11.03 12.42 2.20
CA GLY A 16 -11.02 13.88 1.98
C GLY A 16 -12.22 14.58 2.60
N SER A 17 -13.38 13.92 2.65
CA SER A 17 -14.62 14.45 3.27
C SER A 17 -14.89 13.86 4.65
N ALA A 18 -14.64 12.59 4.86
CA ALA A 18 -14.93 11.88 6.12
C ALA A 18 -13.91 12.20 7.22
N THR A 19 -12.64 12.33 6.88
CA THR A 19 -11.53 12.61 7.80
C THR A 19 -10.59 13.70 7.25
N PRO A 20 -11.07 14.96 7.05
CA PRO A 20 -10.31 15.97 6.32
C PRO A 20 -8.95 16.31 6.96
N ARG A 21 -8.88 16.28 8.28
CA ARG A 21 -7.62 16.55 9.01
C ARG A 21 -6.56 15.48 8.73
N LEU A 22 -6.95 14.20 8.79
CA LEU A 22 -6.04 13.09 8.50
C LEU A 22 -5.63 13.12 7.02
N PHE A 23 -6.60 13.33 6.11
CA PHE A 23 -6.33 13.47 4.68
C PHE A 23 -5.31 14.58 4.40
N SER A 24 -5.49 15.76 5.03
CA SER A 24 -4.58 16.89 4.86
C SER A 24 -3.18 16.57 5.36
N VAL A 25 -3.03 15.94 6.53
CA VAL A 25 -1.73 15.54 7.09
C VAL A 25 -1.02 14.56 6.16
N LEU A 26 -1.73 13.54 5.67
CA LEU A 26 -1.16 12.50 4.83
C LEU A 26 -0.80 13.00 3.42
N ASN A 27 -1.48 14.03 2.91
CA ASN A 27 -1.35 14.46 1.52
C ASN A 27 -0.79 15.86 1.32
N LYS A 28 -0.40 16.59 2.37
CA LYS A 28 0.04 18.00 2.32
C LYS A 28 1.19 18.27 1.34
N ASP A 29 2.07 17.30 1.17
CA ASP A 29 3.27 17.43 0.32
C ASP A 29 3.13 16.67 -1.02
N LYS A 30 1.89 16.30 -1.38
CA LYS A 30 1.60 15.60 -2.64
C LYS A 30 0.81 16.51 -3.58
N GLU A 31 1.13 16.44 -4.85
CA GLU A 31 0.28 17.00 -5.90
C GLU A 31 -0.93 16.10 -6.11
N LEU A 32 -2.13 16.66 -6.15
CA LEU A 32 -3.36 15.92 -6.40
C LEU A 32 -3.76 16.06 -7.87
N LEU A 33 -3.75 14.95 -8.59
CA LEU A 33 -4.20 14.87 -9.98
C LEU A 33 -5.55 14.14 -10.05
N ILE A 34 -6.56 14.79 -10.62
CA ILE A 34 -7.88 14.22 -10.84
C ILE A 34 -8.02 13.81 -12.29
N VAL A 35 -8.26 12.52 -12.52
CA VAL A 35 -8.34 11.93 -13.87
C VAL A 35 -9.73 11.35 -14.11
N ASP A 36 -10.29 11.65 -15.27
CA ASP A 36 -11.45 10.93 -15.79
C ASP A 36 -10.98 9.72 -16.59
N PHE A 37 -11.10 8.53 -16.01
CA PHE A 37 -10.68 7.27 -16.66
C PHE A 37 -11.57 6.87 -17.85
N GLN A 38 -12.64 7.61 -18.12
CA GLN A 38 -13.46 7.44 -19.34
C GLN A 38 -13.02 8.40 -20.46
N ASN A 39 -12.16 9.37 -20.15
CA ASN A 39 -11.59 10.29 -21.13
C ASN A 39 -10.25 9.74 -21.63
N GLU A 40 -10.19 9.31 -22.89
CA GLU A 40 -9.00 8.70 -23.47
C GLU A 40 -7.78 9.64 -23.48
N ALA A 41 -7.99 10.95 -23.68
CA ALA A 41 -6.88 11.91 -23.66
C ALA A 41 -6.28 12.10 -22.25
N GLU A 42 -7.14 12.10 -21.20
CA GLU A 42 -6.67 12.15 -19.82
C GLU A 42 -5.97 10.83 -19.43
N LEU A 43 -6.50 9.70 -19.91
CA LEU A 43 -5.91 8.38 -19.67
C LEU A 43 -4.55 8.22 -20.36
N GLU A 44 -4.41 8.73 -21.58
CA GLU A 44 -3.13 8.73 -22.31
C GLU A 44 -2.10 9.62 -21.61
N SER A 45 -2.51 10.78 -21.11
CA SER A 45 -1.63 11.65 -20.31
C SER A 45 -1.17 10.95 -19.02
N LEU A 46 -2.05 10.17 -18.40
CA LEU A 46 -1.68 9.36 -17.23
C LEU A 46 -0.70 8.23 -17.60
N ARG A 47 -0.91 7.54 -18.73
CA ARG A 47 0.03 6.52 -19.23
C ARG A 47 1.43 7.08 -19.41
N GLN A 48 1.53 8.25 -20.06
CA GLN A 48 2.82 8.92 -20.23
C GLN A 48 3.47 9.27 -18.87
N MET A 49 2.69 9.83 -17.93
CA MET A 49 3.19 10.13 -16.58
C MET A 49 3.70 8.87 -15.87
N ILE A 50 2.98 7.75 -15.98
CA ILE A 50 3.41 6.47 -15.41
C ILE A 50 4.68 5.97 -16.09
N CYS A 51 4.82 6.13 -17.41
CA CYS A 51 6.04 5.75 -18.14
C CYS A 51 7.27 6.50 -17.64
N ASP A 52 7.11 7.77 -17.29
CA ASP A 52 8.22 8.66 -16.88
C ASP A 52 8.51 8.61 -15.36
N ALA A 53 7.66 7.95 -14.58
CA ALA A 53 7.84 7.84 -13.13
C ALA A 53 8.97 6.88 -12.74
N ASP A 54 9.82 7.27 -11.78
CA ASP A 54 10.83 6.38 -11.18
C ASP A 54 10.18 5.28 -10.34
N ILE A 55 9.09 5.63 -9.64
CA ILE A 55 8.35 4.75 -8.75
C ILE A 55 6.86 4.87 -9.03
N VAL A 56 6.21 3.74 -9.25
CA VAL A 56 4.75 3.65 -9.35
C VAL A 56 4.22 2.90 -8.13
N ILE A 57 3.22 3.47 -7.45
CA ILE A 57 2.51 2.82 -6.35
C ILE A 57 1.08 2.53 -6.81
N GLU A 58 0.78 1.26 -6.97
CA GLU A 58 -0.52 0.73 -7.37
C GLU A 58 -1.28 0.25 -6.11
N GLY A 59 -2.28 1.00 -5.67
CA GLY A 59 -3.14 0.64 -4.53
C GLY A 59 -4.52 0.12 -4.95
N SER A 60 -4.78 -0.03 -6.25
CA SER A 60 -6.02 -0.60 -6.78
C SER A 60 -5.88 -2.10 -7.07
N ARG A 61 -7.01 -2.78 -7.21
CA ARG A 61 -6.98 -4.18 -7.64
C ARG A 61 -6.32 -4.31 -9.01
N PRO A 62 -5.41 -5.29 -9.23
CA PRO A 62 -4.63 -5.42 -10.46
C PRO A 62 -5.47 -5.39 -11.73
N ARG A 63 -6.61 -6.10 -11.74
CA ARG A 63 -7.54 -6.14 -12.89
C ARG A 63 -8.09 -4.76 -13.28
N ALA A 64 -8.18 -3.82 -12.34
CA ALA A 64 -8.65 -2.47 -12.66
C ALA A 64 -7.63 -1.71 -13.50
N PHE A 65 -6.35 -1.88 -13.21
CA PHE A 65 -5.25 -1.32 -13.99
C PHE A 65 -5.12 -1.99 -15.35
N GLU A 66 -5.30 -3.32 -15.42
CA GLU A 66 -5.32 -4.09 -16.66
C GLU A 66 -6.46 -3.63 -17.59
N ALA A 67 -7.66 -3.44 -17.06
CA ALA A 67 -8.80 -2.95 -17.82
C ALA A 67 -8.62 -1.55 -18.43
N LEU A 68 -7.79 -0.71 -17.78
CA LEU A 68 -7.44 0.65 -18.24
C LEU A 68 -6.18 0.68 -19.11
N GLY A 69 -5.48 -0.43 -19.26
CA GLY A 69 -4.20 -0.48 -19.98
C GLY A 69 -3.08 0.34 -19.33
N ILE A 70 -3.15 0.52 -18.01
CA ILE A 70 -2.16 1.22 -17.19
C ILE A 70 -1.46 0.29 -16.20
N ASP A 71 -1.64 -1.01 -16.35
CA ASP A 71 -0.89 -2.01 -15.59
C ASP A 71 0.59 -2.04 -16.02
N ARG A 72 1.43 -2.61 -15.16
CA ARG A 72 2.88 -2.65 -15.41
C ARG A 72 3.26 -3.28 -16.75
N ARG A 73 2.53 -4.32 -17.20
CA ARG A 73 2.85 -5.01 -18.46
C ARG A 73 2.53 -4.11 -19.66
N SER A 74 1.37 -3.47 -19.65
CA SER A 74 0.93 -2.53 -20.69
C SER A 74 1.85 -1.33 -20.78
N ILE A 75 2.22 -0.74 -19.65
CA ILE A 75 3.18 0.38 -19.56
C ILE A 75 4.54 -0.03 -20.12
N ARG A 76 5.08 -1.18 -19.71
CA ARG A 76 6.39 -1.64 -20.20
C ARG A 76 6.45 -1.83 -21.70
N SER A 77 5.34 -2.20 -22.34
CA SER A 77 5.30 -2.33 -23.80
C SER A 77 5.44 -0.99 -24.54
N GLN A 78 5.20 0.12 -23.87
CA GLN A 78 5.28 1.48 -24.41
C GLN A 78 6.60 2.18 -24.05
N GLN A 79 7.29 1.72 -23.02
CA GLN A 79 8.55 2.30 -22.57
C GLN A 79 9.72 1.96 -23.50
N THR A 80 10.73 2.84 -23.56
CA THR A 80 12.03 2.53 -24.15
C THR A 80 12.81 1.55 -23.28
N SER A 81 13.82 0.89 -23.84
CA SER A 81 14.66 -0.06 -23.10
C SER A 81 15.35 0.57 -21.87
N THR A 82 15.71 1.83 -21.93
CA THR A 82 16.32 2.57 -20.82
C THR A 82 15.32 2.87 -19.71
N GLN A 83 14.07 3.20 -20.02
CA GLN A 83 13.01 3.42 -19.05
C GLN A 83 12.63 2.12 -18.32
N HIS A 84 12.59 0.99 -19.04
CA HIS A 84 12.27 -0.33 -18.46
C HIS A 84 13.18 -0.73 -17.30
N HIS A 85 14.45 -0.34 -17.35
CA HIS A 85 15.44 -0.76 -16.37
C HIS A 85 15.42 0.08 -15.09
N ASN A 86 14.79 1.25 -15.10
CA ASN A 86 14.88 2.21 -14.01
C ASN A 86 13.62 2.33 -13.14
N GLN A 87 12.51 1.73 -13.51
CA GLN A 87 11.25 1.86 -12.79
C GLN A 87 11.06 0.80 -11.70
N LEU A 88 10.68 1.25 -10.51
CA LEU A 88 10.22 0.40 -9.41
C LEU A 88 8.69 0.46 -9.34
N TRP A 89 8.04 -0.69 -9.42
CA TRP A 89 6.59 -0.80 -9.33
C TRP A 89 6.19 -1.47 -8.03
N LEU A 90 5.51 -0.76 -7.15
CA LEU A 90 4.99 -1.28 -5.89
C LEU A 90 3.49 -1.55 -6.02
N SER A 91 3.08 -2.80 -5.94
CA SER A 91 1.67 -3.18 -5.90
C SER A 91 1.25 -3.51 -4.48
N LEU A 92 0.31 -2.73 -3.95
CA LEU A 92 -0.27 -2.89 -2.62
C LEU A 92 -1.64 -3.56 -2.76
N THR A 93 -1.78 -4.74 -2.19
CA THR A 93 -3.02 -5.53 -2.23
C THR A 93 -3.39 -6.03 -0.84
N ALA A 94 -4.62 -6.50 -0.64
CA ALA A 94 -5.01 -7.10 0.63
C ALA A 94 -4.22 -8.40 0.91
N TYR A 95 -4.16 -9.31 -0.08
CA TYR A 95 -3.64 -10.68 0.10
C TYR A 95 -2.54 -11.08 -0.89
N GLY A 96 -2.04 -10.18 -1.73
CA GLY A 96 -1.05 -10.44 -2.77
C GLY A 96 -1.66 -10.51 -4.17
N ARG A 97 -0.81 -10.40 -5.20
CA ARG A 97 -1.24 -10.41 -6.62
C ARG A 97 -1.50 -11.81 -7.16
N PHE A 98 -1.03 -12.85 -6.48
CA PHE A 98 -1.02 -14.21 -6.97
C PHE A 98 -1.70 -15.17 -6.00
N GLY A 99 -2.18 -16.29 -6.51
CA GLY A 99 -2.82 -17.33 -5.73
C GLY A 99 -4.32 -17.17 -5.59
N ALA A 100 -4.95 -18.05 -4.82
CA ALA A 100 -6.41 -18.12 -4.70
C ALA A 100 -7.05 -16.87 -4.08
N ALA A 101 -6.31 -16.13 -3.26
CA ALA A 101 -6.79 -14.94 -2.57
C ALA A 101 -6.50 -13.61 -3.33
N ALA A 102 -5.91 -13.66 -4.52
CA ALA A 102 -5.51 -12.46 -5.27
C ALA A 102 -6.69 -11.51 -5.60
N GLU A 103 -7.87 -12.08 -5.77
CA GLU A 103 -9.09 -11.32 -6.07
C GLU A 103 -9.92 -10.95 -4.81
N TRP A 104 -9.48 -11.38 -3.64
CA TRP A 104 -10.20 -11.07 -2.41
C TRP A 104 -10.05 -9.59 -2.07
N VAL A 105 -11.15 -9.04 -1.55
CA VAL A 105 -11.18 -7.68 -1.03
C VAL A 105 -10.90 -7.73 0.47
N GLY A 106 -10.09 -6.80 0.94
CA GLY A 106 -9.81 -6.64 2.36
C GLY A 106 -9.34 -5.23 2.67
N PHE A 107 -9.59 -4.80 3.89
CA PHE A 107 -9.19 -3.52 4.45
C PHE A 107 -8.30 -3.74 5.67
N GLY A 108 -7.74 -2.69 6.22
CA GLY A 108 -6.74 -2.78 7.27
C GLY A 108 -7.15 -3.59 8.49
N ASP A 109 -8.42 -3.53 8.91
CA ASP A 109 -8.91 -4.25 10.10
C ASP A 109 -9.17 -5.73 9.84
N ASP A 110 -9.96 -6.05 8.81
CA ASP A 110 -10.33 -7.43 8.49
C ASP A 110 -9.13 -8.23 8.00
N VAL A 111 -8.21 -7.60 7.27
CA VAL A 111 -6.95 -8.23 6.86
C VAL A 111 -6.03 -8.46 8.07
N ALA A 112 -5.92 -7.50 9.01
CA ALA A 112 -5.17 -7.69 10.25
C ALA A 112 -5.73 -8.85 11.06
N ALA A 113 -7.05 -8.91 11.23
CA ALA A 113 -7.72 -10.01 11.92
C ALA A 113 -7.46 -11.37 11.24
N SER A 114 -7.56 -11.44 9.92
CA SER A 114 -7.26 -12.65 9.15
C SER A 114 -5.79 -13.10 9.28
N ALA A 115 -4.88 -12.15 9.51
CA ALA A 115 -3.47 -12.42 9.79
C ALA A 115 -3.19 -12.84 11.24
N GLY A 116 -4.20 -12.85 12.12
CA GLY A 116 -4.08 -13.19 13.53
C GLY A 116 -3.77 -12.02 14.47
N VAL A 117 -3.77 -10.78 13.94
CA VAL A 117 -3.58 -9.56 14.73
C VAL A 117 -4.92 -9.14 15.31
N LEU A 118 -5.22 -9.67 16.49
CA LEU A 118 -6.45 -9.45 17.23
C LEU A 118 -6.13 -9.11 18.69
N ASP A 119 -6.90 -8.20 19.27
CA ASP A 119 -6.92 -7.98 20.71
C ASP A 119 -7.87 -8.97 21.38
N ARG A 120 -7.48 -9.48 22.54
CA ARG A 120 -8.30 -10.37 23.35
C ARG A 120 -8.88 -9.60 24.52
N SER A 121 -10.17 -9.42 24.52
CA SER A 121 -10.85 -8.74 25.62
C SER A 121 -10.92 -9.63 26.87
N SER A 122 -11.11 -8.99 28.02
CA SER A 122 -11.16 -9.64 29.33
C SER A 122 -12.34 -10.60 29.49
N ASP A 123 -13.39 -10.43 28.70
CA ASP A 123 -14.58 -11.31 28.64
C ASP A 123 -14.41 -12.52 27.69
N GLY A 124 -13.23 -12.66 27.08
CA GLY A 124 -12.89 -13.74 26.15
C GLY A 124 -13.27 -13.48 24.69
N GLY A 125 -13.82 -12.31 24.36
CA GLY A 125 -14.08 -11.87 23.00
C GLY A 125 -12.81 -11.47 22.26
N TYR A 126 -12.96 -11.17 20.97
CA TYR A 126 -11.90 -10.62 20.14
C TYR A 126 -12.33 -9.26 19.59
N GLY A 127 -11.36 -8.35 19.48
CA GLY A 127 -11.52 -7.03 18.88
C GLY A 127 -10.42 -6.74 17.89
N PHE A 128 -10.60 -5.67 17.12
CA PHE A 128 -9.54 -5.15 16.24
C PHE A 128 -8.47 -4.43 17.07
N VAL A 129 -7.22 -4.53 16.62
CA VAL A 129 -6.09 -3.80 17.21
C VAL A 129 -5.99 -2.44 16.53
N GLY A 130 -6.36 -1.39 17.26
CA GLY A 130 -6.30 -0.03 16.71
C GLY A 130 -7.37 0.24 15.66
N ASP A 131 -7.00 1.03 14.65
CA ASP A 131 -7.85 1.42 13.51
C ASP A 131 -7.07 1.11 12.23
N ALA A 132 -7.56 0.16 11.44
CA ALA A 132 -6.97 -0.30 10.18
C ALA A 132 -5.46 -0.61 10.27
N ILE A 133 -5.01 -1.30 11.33
CA ILE A 133 -3.59 -1.43 11.68
C ILE A 133 -2.72 -2.04 10.57
N ALA A 134 -3.27 -2.88 9.70
CA ALA A 134 -2.51 -3.45 8.59
C ALA A 134 -2.07 -2.40 7.56
N ASP A 135 -2.82 -1.30 7.40
CA ASP A 135 -2.50 -0.23 6.45
C ASP A 135 -1.20 0.49 6.82
N PRO A 136 -1.05 1.08 8.03
CA PRO A 136 0.20 1.73 8.41
C PRO A 136 1.37 0.74 8.51
N LEU A 137 1.16 -0.51 8.95
CA LEU A 137 2.20 -1.52 8.97
C LEU A 137 2.73 -1.82 7.56
N ALA A 138 1.83 -2.02 6.59
CA ALA A 138 2.19 -2.24 5.20
C ALA A 138 2.88 -1.00 4.60
N GLY A 139 2.37 0.20 4.87
CA GLY A 139 2.95 1.44 4.39
C GLY A 139 4.39 1.66 4.87
N LEU A 140 4.66 1.42 6.15
CA LEU A 140 6.01 1.53 6.73
C LEU A 140 6.96 0.49 6.15
N GLN A 141 6.55 -0.78 6.07
CA GLN A 141 7.38 -1.84 5.50
C GLN A 141 7.64 -1.60 4.02
N ALA A 142 6.64 -1.16 3.26
CA ALA A 142 6.78 -0.83 1.86
C ALA A 142 7.77 0.32 1.65
N ALA A 143 7.69 1.39 2.45
CA ALA A 143 8.61 2.51 2.38
C ALA A 143 10.07 2.10 2.66
N LEU A 144 10.29 1.25 3.67
CA LEU A 144 11.62 0.71 3.99
C LEU A 144 12.15 -0.17 2.85
N THR A 145 11.31 -1.03 2.28
CA THR A 145 11.68 -1.90 1.16
C THR A 145 12.02 -1.09 -0.10
N VAL A 146 11.22 -0.08 -0.42
CA VAL A 146 11.49 0.83 -1.54
C VAL A 146 12.83 1.53 -1.35
N LYS A 147 13.08 2.07 -0.15
CA LYS A 147 14.36 2.71 0.18
C LYS A 147 15.54 1.75 -0.03
N GLU A 148 15.42 0.51 0.43
CA GLU A 148 16.46 -0.51 0.27
C GLU A 148 16.68 -0.86 -1.21
N CYS A 149 15.60 -1.06 -1.97
CA CYS A 149 15.69 -1.31 -3.40
C CYS A 149 16.40 -0.18 -4.15
N LEU A 150 16.09 1.08 -3.80
CA LEU A 150 16.76 2.24 -4.39
C LEU A 150 18.25 2.27 -4.04
N THR A 151 18.61 1.98 -2.79
CA THR A 151 20.00 1.96 -2.32
C THR A 151 20.82 0.89 -3.04
N GLN A 152 20.22 -0.28 -3.27
CA GLN A 152 20.85 -1.41 -3.97
C GLN A 152 20.68 -1.34 -5.51
N ASN A 153 20.09 -0.28 -6.04
CA ASN A 153 19.76 -0.14 -7.45
C ASN A 153 18.88 -1.27 -8.01
N LEU A 154 18.03 -1.86 -7.17
CA LEU A 154 17.07 -2.88 -7.58
C LEU A 154 15.85 -2.23 -8.21
N ARG A 155 15.31 -2.86 -9.24
CA ARG A 155 14.13 -2.40 -9.99
C ARG A 155 13.21 -3.56 -10.29
N GLY A 156 11.97 -3.26 -10.58
CA GLY A 156 11.00 -4.29 -10.94
C GLY A 156 9.69 -4.17 -10.18
N LEU A 157 8.98 -5.28 -10.05
CA LEU A 157 7.70 -5.36 -9.33
C LEU A 157 7.94 -5.82 -7.89
N LEU A 158 7.46 -5.04 -6.94
CA LEU A 158 7.31 -5.41 -5.54
C LEU A 158 5.83 -5.76 -5.30
N ASP A 159 5.56 -7.01 -4.96
CA ASP A 159 4.23 -7.46 -4.55
C ASP A 159 4.12 -7.38 -3.03
N PHE A 160 3.38 -6.39 -2.55
CA PHE A 160 3.13 -6.14 -1.14
C PHE A 160 1.69 -6.47 -0.78
N SER A 161 1.48 -7.22 0.31
CA SER A 161 0.14 -7.44 0.83
C SER A 161 0.02 -6.98 2.29
N LEU A 162 -1.14 -6.42 2.60
CA LEU A 162 -1.51 -6.03 3.97
C LEU A 162 -1.43 -7.24 4.91
N PHE A 163 -1.93 -8.39 4.44
CA PHE A 163 -1.88 -9.65 5.19
C PHE A 163 -0.45 -10.04 5.58
N ARG A 164 0.47 -10.04 4.62
CA ARG A 164 1.87 -10.41 4.89
C ARG A 164 2.55 -9.40 5.81
N ALA A 165 2.25 -8.11 5.66
CA ALA A 165 2.78 -7.07 6.52
C ALA A 165 2.33 -7.26 7.98
N ALA A 166 1.04 -7.54 8.19
CA ALA A 166 0.49 -7.82 9.52
C ALA A 166 1.09 -9.12 10.12
N ARG A 167 1.24 -10.19 9.32
CA ARG A 167 1.88 -11.45 9.76
C ARG A 167 3.33 -11.23 10.20
N ILE A 168 4.13 -10.50 9.42
CA ILE A 168 5.53 -10.21 9.77
C ILE A 168 5.60 -9.42 11.07
N ALA A 169 4.70 -8.44 11.27
CA ALA A 169 4.66 -7.67 12.51
C ALA A 169 4.34 -8.56 13.71
N LEU A 170 3.33 -9.44 13.60
CA LEU A 170 2.95 -10.38 14.65
C LEU A 170 4.10 -11.33 15.00
N GLU A 171 4.69 -12.00 14.01
CA GLU A 171 5.84 -12.90 14.20
C GLU A 171 7.05 -12.21 14.81
N THR A 172 7.24 -10.92 14.50
CA THR A 172 8.32 -10.13 15.11
C THR A 172 8.07 -9.90 16.60
N VAL A 173 6.83 -9.57 16.97
CA VAL A 173 6.43 -9.40 18.38
C VAL A 173 6.56 -10.73 19.15
N GLU A 174 6.10 -11.84 18.57
CA GLU A 174 6.23 -13.18 19.16
C GLU A 174 7.69 -13.52 19.45
N ARG A 175 8.58 -13.35 18.46
CA ARG A 175 10.04 -13.58 18.64
C ARG A 175 10.67 -12.69 19.71
N LEU A 176 10.24 -11.44 19.81
CA LEU A 176 10.74 -10.52 20.84
C LEU A 176 10.28 -10.93 22.25
N ASN A 177 9.06 -11.45 22.37
CA ASN A 177 8.52 -11.95 23.64
C ASN A 177 9.20 -13.25 24.10
N ASP A 178 9.59 -14.11 23.16
CA ASP A 178 10.32 -15.36 23.42
C ASP A 178 11.82 -15.15 23.65
N SER A 179 12.31 -13.93 23.37
CA SER A 179 13.73 -13.57 23.56
C SER A 179 14.01 -13.27 25.04
N PRO A 180 15.14 -13.70 25.62
CA PRO A 180 15.56 -13.33 26.96
C PRO A 180 15.92 -11.84 27.13
N LEU A 181 15.80 -11.03 26.11
CA LEU A 181 15.89 -9.57 26.19
C LEU A 181 14.71 -9.04 27.00
N ALA A 182 15.03 -8.19 28.00
CA ALA A 182 14.11 -7.68 29.01
C ALA A 182 12.75 -7.24 28.45
N PRO A 183 11.63 -7.53 29.14
CA PRO A 183 10.30 -7.18 28.70
C PRO A 183 10.20 -5.70 28.41
N LEU A 184 9.66 -5.34 27.24
CA LEU A 184 9.34 -3.96 26.88
C LEU A 184 8.49 -3.36 28.02
N LYS A 185 9.00 -2.33 28.70
CA LYS A 185 8.27 -1.64 29.75
C LYS A 185 6.94 -1.18 29.17
N LYS A 186 5.84 -1.63 29.75
CA LYS A 186 4.50 -1.15 29.41
C LYS A 186 4.50 0.37 29.42
N VAL A 187 4.37 0.98 28.26
CA VAL A 187 4.15 2.42 28.16
C VAL A 187 2.77 2.67 28.74
N ARG A 188 2.69 3.20 29.96
CA ARG A 188 1.43 3.67 30.52
C ARG A 188 1.05 4.94 29.74
N THR A 189 0.12 4.82 28.81
CA THR A 189 -0.62 5.96 28.29
C THR A 189 -1.44 6.52 29.47
N ARG A 190 -1.05 7.69 29.95
CA ARG A 190 -1.94 8.51 30.79
C ARG A 190 -2.93 9.16 29.83
N CYS A 191 -4.21 8.80 29.93
CA CYS A 191 -5.32 9.59 29.41
C CYS A 191 -5.35 10.95 30.12
#